data_5da7e272f22812b64dc83791374cacad
#
_entry.id   5da7e272f22812b64dc83791374cacad
#
_cell.length_a   1.000
_cell.length_b   1.000
_cell.length_c   1.000
_cell.angle_alpha   90.00
_cell.angle_beta   90.00
_cell.angle_gamma   90.00
#
_symmetry.space_group_name_H-M   'P 1'
#
loop_
_entity.id
_entity.type
_entity.pdbx_description
1 polymer ?
#
loop_
_entity_poly.entity_id
_entity_poly.type
_entity_poly.pdbx_seq_one_letter_code
_entity_poly.pdbx_strand_id
1 'polypeptide(L)'
;MFESLTAVKRPNWKLRFVAVVVIVTVGSVVVSVWRMIEMPLRSYRGPLPTLNASQSESAARLANHIRYLSETIGERNIPHPGSLEKTVDYVRTQLAAQGYTVKEQSYSIDGHKVSNLEVQLLGAVPGDGAIVLGAHYDSADGTVGADDNASGVAALLELTYLARSKAASHGSIRIFRK
;
A
#
# COMPACT_ATOMS: atom_id res chain seq x y z
N MET A 1 -35.26 51.76 -53.11
CA MET A 1 -34.25 50.72 -52.96
C MET A 1 -33.71 50.87 -51.51
N PHE A 2 -34.36 50.17 -50.54
CA PHE A 2 -33.99 50.21 -49.15
C PHE A 2 -33.35 48.89 -48.77
N GLU A 3 -32.08 48.93 -48.45
CA GLU A 3 -31.34 47.79 -47.92
C GLU A 3 -31.88 47.35 -46.57
N SER A 4 -32.21 46.07 -46.44
CA SER A 4 -32.60 45.45 -45.17
C SER A 4 -31.38 45.33 -44.27
N LEU A 5 -31.30 46.17 -43.26
CA LEU A 5 -30.35 46.00 -42.20
C LEU A 5 -30.65 44.70 -41.43
N THR A 6 -29.83 43.69 -41.64
CA THR A 6 -29.88 42.44 -40.90
C THR A 6 -29.61 42.72 -39.43
N ALA A 7 -30.61 42.52 -38.59
CA ALA A 7 -30.52 42.65 -37.15
C ALA A 7 -29.48 41.64 -36.57
N VAL A 8 -28.36 42.11 -36.11
CA VAL A 8 -27.36 41.29 -35.41
C VAL A 8 -27.98 40.76 -34.11
N LYS A 9 -28.28 39.44 -34.11
CA LYS A 9 -28.86 38.73 -32.97
C LYS A 9 -27.93 38.82 -31.78
N ARG A 10 -28.28 39.57 -30.71
CA ARG A 10 -27.48 39.68 -29.52
C ARG A 10 -27.31 38.31 -28.89
N PRO A 11 -26.05 37.85 -28.60
CA PRO A 11 -25.83 36.54 -28.06
C PRO A 11 -26.43 36.45 -26.67
N ASN A 12 -27.11 35.34 -26.39
CA ASN A 12 -27.83 35.08 -25.14
C ASN A 12 -26.82 35.00 -23.98
N TRP A 13 -26.80 35.99 -23.08
CA TRP A 13 -25.89 36.09 -21.96
C TRP A 13 -25.97 34.86 -21.05
N LYS A 14 -27.14 34.24 -20.90
CA LYS A 14 -27.34 33.01 -20.11
C LYS A 14 -26.54 31.84 -20.73
N LEU A 15 -26.56 31.71 -22.07
CA LEU A 15 -25.80 30.68 -22.75
C LEU A 15 -24.27 30.88 -22.59
N ARG A 16 -23.84 32.13 -22.67
CA ARG A 16 -22.40 32.46 -22.39
C ARG A 16 -22.01 32.16 -20.97
N PHE A 17 -22.86 32.49 -19.99
CA PHE A 17 -22.60 32.17 -18.60
C PHE A 17 -22.51 30.66 -18.38
N VAL A 18 -23.45 29.86 -18.89
CA VAL A 18 -23.42 28.40 -18.83
C VAL A 18 -22.16 27.86 -19.48
N ALA A 19 -21.79 28.35 -20.66
CA ALA A 19 -20.56 27.92 -21.34
C ALA A 19 -19.30 28.21 -20.50
N VAL A 20 -19.21 29.37 -19.87
CA VAL A 20 -18.08 29.70 -18.98
C VAL A 20 -18.04 28.76 -17.79
N VAL A 21 -19.18 28.50 -17.12
CA VAL A 21 -19.25 27.58 -15.99
C VAL A 21 -18.80 26.18 -16.39
N VAL A 22 -19.27 25.67 -17.55
CA VAL A 22 -18.87 24.36 -18.05
C VAL A 22 -17.37 24.31 -18.32
N ILE A 23 -16.80 25.32 -18.98
CA ILE A 23 -15.37 25.39 -19.29
C ILE A 23 -14.53 25.39 -18.00
N VAL A 24 -14.93 26.20 -17.01
CA VAL A 24 -14.23 26.27 -15.72
C VAL A 24 -14.31 24.94 -14.98
N THR A 25 -15.48 24.30 -14.95
CA THR A 25 -15.66 23.00 -14.30
C THR A 25 -14.81 21.92 -14.98
N VAL A 26 -14.88 21.81 -16.30
CA VAL A 26 -14.08 20.84 -17.05
C VAL A 26 -12.57 21.11 -16.87
N GLY A 27 -12.16 22.36 -16.96
CA GLY A 27 -10.76 22.77 -16.71
C GLY A 27 -10.28 22.40 -15.31
N SER A 28 -11.10 22.61 -14.28
CA SER A 28 -10.79 22.25 -12.89
C SER A 28 -10.66 20.72 -12.73
N VAL A 29 -11.55 19.94 -13.35
CA VAL A 29 -11.47 18.48 -13.33
C VAL A 29 -10.19 17.98 -13.99
N VAL A 30 -9.88 18.52 -15.19
CA VAL A 30 -8.66 18.15 -15.94
C VAL A 30 -7.41 18.45 -15.12
N VAL A 31 -7.32 19.65 -14.53
CA VAL A 31 -6.19 20.05 -13.66
C VAL A 31 -6.08 19.15 -12.44
N SER A 32 -7.23 18.81 -11.81
CA SER A 32 -7.23 17.93 -10.64
C SER A 32 -6.74 16.53 -10.97
N VAL A 33 -7.25 15.94 -12.06
CA VAL A 33 -6.80 14.62 -12.54
C VAL A 33 -5.32 14.65 -12.89
N TRP A 34 -4.87 15.68 -13.60
CA TRP A 34 -3.46 15.82 -13.93
C TRP A 34 -2.56 15.90 -12.69
N ARG A 35 -2.98 16.68 -11.68
CA ARG A 35 -2.27 16.77 -10.40
C ARG A 35 -2.25 15.48 -9.59
N MET A 36 -3.26 14.62 -9.75
CA MET A 36 -3.29 13.30 -9.11
C MET A 36 -2.36 12.30 -9.79
N ILE A 37 -2.12 12.46 -11.08
CA ILE A 37 -1.25 11.55 -11.86
C ILE A 37 0.21 12.00 -11.82
N GLU A 38 0.48 13.30 -11.82
CA GLU A 38 1.85 13.81 -11.73
C GLU A 38 2.38 13.78 -10.30
N MET A 39 3.42 12.97 -10.09
CA MET A 39 4.18 12.98 -8.85
C MET A 39 4.85 14.37 -8.66
N PRO A 40 4.87 14.92 -7.43
CA PRO A 40 5.37 16.27 -7.16
C PRO A 40 6.87 16.48 -7.46
N LEU A 41 7.60 15.38 -7.69
CA LEU A 41 9.02 15.39 -8.03
C LEU A 41 9.26 14.58 -9.30
N ARG A 42 10.34 14.89 -10.01
CA ARG A 42 10.74 14.10 -11.18
C ARG A 42 11.15 12.70 -10.75
N SER A 43 10.53 11.70 -11.35
CA SER A 43 10.96 10.31 -11.18
C SER A 43 12.41 10.15 -11.61
N TYR A 44 13.19 9.40 -10.83
CA TYR A 44 14.55 9.06 -11.20
C TYR A 44 14.54 8.23 -12.48
N ARG A 45 15.37 8.62 -13.45
CA ARG A 45 15.50 7.97 -14.76
C ARG A 45 16.93 7.53 -15.09
N GLY A 46 17.85 7.69 -14.13
CA GLY A 46 19.23 7.26 -14.27
C GLY A 46 19.39 5.75 -14.05
N PRO A 47 20.59 5.20 -14.30
CA PRO A 47 20.90 3.83 -13.94
C PRO A 47 20.81 3.66 -12.42
N LEU A 48 20.14 2.58 -11.97
CA LEU A 48 20.10 2.28 -10.55
C LEU A 48 21.51 2.00 -10.04
N PRO A 49 21.86 2.47 -8.83
CA PRO A 49 23.15 2.14 -8.24
C PRO A 49 23.26 0.62 -8.02
N THR A 50 24.46 0.11 -8.12
CA THR A 50 24.74 -1.30 -7.82
C THR A 50 24.45 -1.57 -6.35
N LEU A 51 23.73 -2.66 -6.07
CA LEU A 51 23.46 -3.09 -4.71
C LEU A 51 24.77 -3.57 -4.06
N ASN A 52 24.96 -3.18 -2.80
CA ASN A 52 25.99 -3.84 -1.98
C ASN A 52 25.50 -5.22 -1.50
N ALA A 53 26.37 -6.02 -0.87
CA ALA A 53 26.04 -7.36 -0.42
C ALA A 53 24.81 -7.42 0.49
N SER A 54 24.73 -6.55 1.49
CA SER A 54 23.58 -6.49 2.41
C SER A 54 22.28 -6.13 1.70
N GLN A 55 22.32 -5.18 0.75
CA GLN A 55 21.15 -4.82 -0.06
C GLN A 55 20.71 -5.95 -0.98
N SER A 56 21.68 -6.71 -1.54
CA SER A 56 21.38 -7.87 -2.37
C SER A 56 20.71 -8.99 -1.57
N GLU A 57 21.16 -9.23 -0.34
CA GLU A 57 20.52 -10.17 0.58
C GLU A 57 19.10 -9.75 0.97
N SER A 58 18.90 -8.48 1.29
CA SER A 58 17.56 -7.92 1.57
C SER A 58 16.63 -8.07 0.37
N ALA A 59 17.11 -7.75 -0.84
CA ALA A 59 16.35 -7.92 -2.06
C ALA A 59 15.95 -9.39 -2.31
N ALA A 60 16.87 -10.34 -2.05
CA ALA A 60 16.58 -11.75 -2.17
C ALA A 60 15.52 -12.23 -1.15
N ARG A 61 15.60 -11.80 0.11
CA ARG A 61 14.57 -12.10 1.13
C ARG A 61 13.21 -11.53 0.76
N LEU A 62 13.16 -10.26 0.36
CA LEU A 62 11.92 -9.63 -0.12
C LEU A 62 11.28 -10.41 -1.27
N ALA A 63 12.07 -10.73 -2.29
CA ALA A 63 11.60 -11.49 -3.45
C ALA A 63 11.08 -12.88 -3.05
N ASN A 64 11.74 -13.57 -2.12
CA ASN A 64 11.31 -14.88 -1.63
C ASN A 64 9.97 -14.81 -0.89
N HIS A 65 9.77 -13.80 -0.03
CA HIS A 65 8.50 -13.60 0.66
C HIS A 65 7.37 -13.29 -0.32
N ILE A 66 7.60 -12.42 -1.30
CA ILE A 66 6.61 -12.08 -2.32
C ILE A 66 6.22 -13.34 -3.11
N ARG A 67 7.20 -14.10 -3.62
CA ARG A 67 6.92 -15.35 -4.37
C ARG A 67 6.17 -16.37 -3.54
N TYR A 68 6.56 -16.57 -2.29
CA TYR A 68 5.87 -17.54 -1.44
C TYR A 68 4.40 -17.16 -1.24
N LEU A 69 4.12 -15.88 -0.95
CA LEU A 69 2.77 -15.40 -0.75
C LEU A 69 1.93 -15.41 -2.04
N SER A 70 2.50 -14.99 -3.17
CA SER A 70 1.75 -14.82 -4.42
C SER A 70 1.74 -16.07 -5.30
N GLU A 71 2.83 -16.87 -5.32
CA GLU A 71 2.94 -18.01 -6.22
C GLU A 71 2.66 -19.35 -5.50
N THR A 72 3.13 -19.50 -4.23
CA THR A 72 2.94 -20.73 -3.47
C THR A 72 1.59 -20.78 -2.76
N ILE A 73 1.18 -19.72 -2.10
CA ILE A 73 -0.14 -19.63 -1.48
C ILE A 73 -1.19 -19.20 -2.52
N GLY A 74 -0.86 -18.21 -3.35
CA GLY A 74 -1.77 -17.71 -4.38
C GLY A 74 -2.75 -16.67 -3.86
N GLU A 75 -4.02 -16.76 -4.27
CA GLU A 75 -5.09 -15.89 -3.78
C GLU A 75 -5.34 -16.13 -2.29
N ARG A 76 -5.39 -15.03 -1.54
CA ARG A 76 -5.48 -15.01 -0.08
C ARG A 76 -6.72 -14.27 0.35
N ASN A 77 -7.86 -14.91 0.17
CA ASN A 77 -9.18 -14.34 0.46
C ASN A 77 -10.17 -15.41 0.94
N ILE A 78 -11.34 -14.99 1.36
CA ILE A 78 -12.39 -15.88 1.86
C ILE A 78 -12.86 -16.91 0.82
N PRO A 79 -13.04 -16.58 -0.48
CA PRO A 79 -13.36 -17.54 -1.51
C PRO A 79 -12.35 -18.67 -1.70
N HIS A 80 -11.11 -18.52 -1.22
CA HIS A 80 -10.06 -19.54 -1.31
C HIS A 80 -9.79 -20.19 0.07
N PRO A 81 -10.52 -21.25 0.44
CA PRO A 81 -10.47 -21.86 1.78
C PRO A 81 -9.04 -22.26 2.17
N GLY A 82 -8.64 -21.90 3.39
CA GLY A 82 -7.33 -22.24 3.96
C GLY A 82 -6.17 -21.34 3.48
N SER A 83 -6.39 -20.42 2.56
CA SER A 83 -5.32 -19.54 2.07
C SER A 83 -4.91 -18.49 3.10
N LEU A 84 -5.90 -17.93 3.83
CA LEU A 84 -5.66 -16.96 4.89
C LEU A 84 -4.94 -17.61 6.07
N GLU A 85 -5.35 -18.83 6.47
CA GLU A 85 -4.70 -19.59 7.54
C GLU A 85 -3.24 -19.92 7.18
N LYS A 86 -2.99 -20.41 5.95
CA LYS A 86 -1.62 -20.66 5.46
C LYS A 86 -0.76 -19.40 5.50
N THR A 87 -1.35 -18.25 5.16
CA THR A 87 -0.66 -16.97 5.22
C THR A 87 -0.32 -16.57 6.65
N VAL A 88 -1.28 -16.72 7.57
CA VAL A 88 -1.08 -16.48 9.01
C VAL A 88 0.05 -17.36 9.55
N ASP A 89 0.02 -18.66 9.23
CA ASP A 89 1.05 -19.62 9.67
C ASP A 89 2.42 -19.28 9.11
N TYR A 90 2.49 -18.90 7.84
CA TYR A 90 3.73 -18.46 7.22
C TYR A 90 4.31 -17.23 7.91
N VAL A 91 3.52 -16.16 8.04
CA VAL A 91 3.98 -14.90 8.66
C VAL A 91 4.38 -15.13 10.12
N ARG A 92 3.59 -15.90 10.87
CA ARG A 92 3.90 -16.28 12.26
C ARG A 92 5.24 -17.00 12.34
N THR A 93 5.48 -17.96 11.44
CA THR A 93 6.72 -18.75 11.42
C THR A 93 7.92 -17.86 11.11
N GLN A 94 7.81 -16.94 10.14
CA GLN A 94 8.89 -16.01 9.81
C GLN A 94 9.22 -15.08 10.98
N LEU A 95 8.23 -14.54 11.66
CA LEU A 95 8.41 -13.66 12.81
C LEU A 95 8.98 -14.42 14.02
N ALA A 96 8.52 -15.65 14.27
CA ALA A 96 9.05 -16.50 15.33
C ALA A 96 10.51 -16.90 15.07
N ALA A 97 10.87 -17.22 13.84
CA ALA A 97 12.25 -17.50 13.43
C ALA A 97 13.20 -16.32 13.65
N GLN A 98 12.67 -15.10 13.59
CA GLN A 98 13.40 -13.88 13.93
C GLN A 98 13.49 -13.63 15.47
N GLY A 99 12.90 -14.51 16.29
CA GLY A 99 12.91 -14.41 17.75
C GLY A 99 11.85 -13.48 18.34
N TYR A 100 10.79 -13.15 17.59
CA TYR A 100 9.67 -12.40 18.14
C TYR A 100 8.64 -13.31 18.81
N THR A 101 8.01 -12.81 19.87
CA THR A 101 6.77 -13.39 20.40
C THR A 101 5.60 -12.81 19.62
N VAL A 102 4.95 -13.65 18.84
CA VAL A 102 3.82 -13.25 18.00
C VAL A 102 2.54 -13.31 18.80
N LYS A 103 1.83 -12.20 18.90
CA LYS A 103 0.47 -12.15 19.43
C LYS A 103 -0.50 -12.31 18.26
N GLU A 104 -1.48 -13.17 18.43
CA GLU A 104 -2.54 -13.42 17.47
C GLU A 104 -3.88 -12.96 18.03
N GLN A 105 -4.57 -12.09 17.30
CA GLN A 105 -5.94 -11.69 17.59
C GLN A 105 -6.85 -12.26 16.51
N SER A 106 -7.54 -13.35 16.84
CA SER A 106 -8.48 -14.01 15.93
C SER A 106 -9.89 -13.47 16.12
N TYR A 107 -10.62 -13.39 15.01
CA TYR A 107 -12.04 -13.03 14.97
C TYR A 107 -12.72 -13.76 13.79
N SER A 108 -14.04 -13.66 13.68
CA SER A 108 -14.80 -14.30 12.61
C SER A 108 -15.43 -13.25 11.70
N ILE A 109 -15.30 -13.44 10.39
CA ILE A 109 -16.01 -12.67 9.35
C ILE A 109 -16.75 -13.70 8.50
N ASP A 110 -18.08 -13.57 8.42
CA ASP A 110 -18.94 -14.45 7.62
C ASP A 110 -18.70 -15.95 7.88
N GLY A 111 -18.42 -16.30 9.15
CA GLY A 111 -18.14 -17.69 9.56
C GLY A 111 -16.69 -18.14 9.31
N HIS A 112 -15.86 -17.34 8.69
CA HIS A 112 -14.43 -17.63 8.45
C HIS A 112 -13.56 -17.02 9.54
N LYS A 113 -12.63 -17.83 10.07
CA LYS A 113 -11.63 -17.33 11.02
C LYS A 113 -10.58 -16.49 10.29
N VAL A 114 -10.35 -15.29 10.78
CA VAL A 114 -9.29 -14.40 10.34
C VAL A 114 -8.51 -13.88 11.54
N SER A 115 -7.28 -13.46 11.36
CA SER A 115 -6.40 -13.10 12.48
C SER A 115 -5.53 -11.89 12.16
N ASN A 116 -5.40 -11.00 13.14
CA ASN A 116 -4.32 -10.01 13.14
C ASN A 116 -3.08 -10.61 13.84
N LEU A 117 -1.92 -10.35 13.30
CA LEU A 117 -0.64 -10.71 13.93
C LEU A 117 0.08 -9.44 14.40
N GLU A 118 0.52 -9.45 15.64
CA GLU A 118 1.26 -8.35 16.24
C GLU A 118 2.59 -8.86 16.80
N VAL A 119 3.65 -8.12 16.55
CA VAL A 119 4.93 -8.24 17.25
C VAL A 119 5.35 -6.88 17.76
N GLN A 120 6.09 -6.86 18.88
CA GLN A 120 6.58 -5.64 19.47
C GLN A 120 8.09 -5.73 19.66
N LEU A 121 8.78 -4.69 19.22
CA LEU A 121 10.17 -4.44 19.58
C LEU A 121 10.21 -3.28 20.57
N LEU A 122 10.66 -3.57 21.78
CA LEU A 122 10.79 -2.54 22.82
C LEU A 122 11.99 -1.66 22.52
N GLY A 123 11.81 -0.37 22.69
CA GLY A 123 12.88 0.60 22.57
C GLY A 123 13.70 0.76 23.84
N ALA A 124 14.82 1.47 23.71
CA ALA A 124 15.73 1.74 24.80
C ALA A 124 15.15 2.72 25.84
N VAL A 125 14.24 3.61 25.44
CA VAL A 125 13.65 4.63 26.31
C VAL A 125 12.15 4.35 26.51
N PRO A 126 11.72 4.04 27.72
CA PRO A 126 10.30 3.88 28.02
C PRO A 126 9.55 5.22 27.89
N GLY A 127 8.41 5.22 27.24
CA GLY A 127 7.50 6.38 27.21
C GLY A 127 7.61 7.31 26.00
N ASP A 128 8.56 7.12 25.09
CA ASP A 128 8.75 7.94 23.89
C ASP A 128 7.73 7.70 22.76
N GLY A 129 6.59 7.11 23.06
CA GLY A 129 5.58 6.80 22.07
C GLY A 129 5.85 5.47 21.35
N ALA A 130 5.08 5.20 20.29
CA ALA A 130 5.21 3.99 19.48
C ALA A 130 5.08 4.31 18.00
N ILE A 131 5.93 3.73 17.17
CA ILE A 131 5.76 3.70 15.72
C ILE A 131 4.99 2.42 15.38
N VAL A 132 3.89 2.56 14.66
CA VAL A 132 3.06 1.44 14.21
C VAL A 132 3.25 1.28 12.71
N LEU A 133 3.64 0.08 12.29
CA LEU A 133 3.78 -0.29 10.90
C LEU A 133 2.81 -1.45 10.62
N GLY A 134 2.10 -1.40 9.49
CA GLY A 134 1.11 -2.41 9.15
C GLY A 134 1.04 -2.70 7.66
N ALA A 135 0.64 -3.91 7.30
CA ALA A 135 0.32 -4.33 5.95
C ALA A 135 -0.79 -5.38 5.99
N HIS A 136 -1.75 -5.37 5.07
CA HIS A 136 -2.73 -6.45 4.97
C HIS A 136 -2.16 -7.64 4.20
N TYR A 137 -2.62 -8.85 4.46
CA TYR A 137 -2.10 -10.08 3.84
C TYR A 137 -3.07 -10.77 2.90
N ASP A 138 -4.32 -10.36 2.94
CA ASP A 138 -5.31 -10.77 1.97
C ASP A 138 -5.03 -10.17 0.60
N SER A 139 -5.67 -10.73 -0.41
CA SER A 139 -5.67 -10.21 -1.78
C SER A 139 -7.10 -10.04 -2.26
N ALA A 140 -7.32 -9.17 -3.26
CA ALA A 140 -8.58 -9.09 -3.95
C ALA A 140 -8.90 -10.39 -4.69
N ASP A 141 -10.18 -10.66 -4.91
CA ASP A 141 -10.65 -11.79 -5.71
C ASP A 141 -10.11 -11.70 -7.16
N GLY A 142 -9.72 -12.84 -7.71
CA GLY A 142 -9.13 -12.94 -9.06
C GLY A 142 -7.66 -12.51 -9.16
N THR A 143 -6.97 -12.23 -8.05
CA THR A 143 -5.55 -11.85 -8.08
C THR A 143 -4.73 -12.52 -7.00
N VAL A 144 -3.52 -12.93 -7.35
CA VAL A 144 -2.54 -13.46 -6.39
C VAL A 144 -1.94 -12.38 -5.47
N GLY A 145 -2.28 -11.10 -5.70
CA GLY A 145 -1.90 -9.98 -4.83
C GLY A 145 -0.41 -9.88 -4.54
N ALA A 146 0.45 -9.95 -5.58
CA ALA A 146 1.90 -9.79 -5.40
C ALA A 146 2.26 -8.37 -4.95
N ASP A 147 1.71 -7.37 -5.62
CA ASP A 147 1.86 -5.95 -5.29
C ASP A 147 0.93 -5.55 -4.16
N ASP A 148 -0.34 -5.95 -4.22
CA ASP A 148 -1.38 -5.65 -3.24
C ASP A 148 -1.84 -6.94 -2.50
N ASN A 149 -1.26 -7.34 -1.33
CA ASN A 149 -0.21 -6.57 -0.69
C ASN A 149 0.89 -7.52 -0.16
N ALA A 150 1.27 -8.57 -0.90
CA ALA A 150 2.39 -9.43 -0.52
C ALA A 150 3.70 -8.63 -0.41
N SER A 151 3.87 -7.59 -1.22
CA SER A 151 5.02 -6.68 -1.18
C SER A 151 5.11 -5.93 0.15
N GLY A 152 3.99 -5.41 0.66
CA GLY A 152 3.93 -4.76 1.98
C GLY A 152 4.21 -5.73 3.13
N VAL A 153 3.71 -6.97 3.03
CA VAL A 153 4.04 -8.03 4.01
C VAL A 153 5.52 -8.35 4.00
N ALA A 154 6.11 -8.55 2.81
CA ALA A 154 7.53 -8.80 2.66
C ALA A 154 8.36 -7.65 3.25
N ALA A 155 7.97 -6.40 2.98
CA ALA A 155 8.62 -5.23 3.55
C ALA A 155 8.56 -5.21 5.08
N LEU A 156 7.41 -5.57 5.70
CA LEU A 156 7.31 -5.68 7.16
C LEU A 156 8.20 -6.79 7.72
N LEU A 157 8.25 -7.96 7.09
CA LEU A 157 9.11 -9.07 7.51
C LEU A 157 10.60 -8.70 7.42
N GLU A 158 11.00 -7.99 6.37
CA GLU A 158 12.37 -7.49 6.25
C GLU A 158 12.69 -6.41 7.28
N LEU A 159 11.76 -5.47 7.51
CA LEU A 159 11.93 -4.43 8.53
C LEU A 159 12.06 -5.01 9.94
N THR A 160 11.28 -6.05 10.29
CA THR A 160 11.42 -6.75 11.58
C THR A 160 12.77 -7.42 11.69
N TYR A 161 13.25 -8.08 10.62
CA TYR A 161 14.57 -8.67 10.56
C TYR A 161 15.69 -7.64 10.79
N LEU A 162 15.65 -6.54 10.06
CA LEU A 162 16.65 -5.46 10.19
C LEU A 162 16.57 -4.74 11.54
N ALA A 163 15.37 -4.52 12.06
CA ALA A 163 15.17 -3.90 13.37
C ALA A 163 15.72 -4.77 14.50
N ARG A 164 15.51 -6.11 14.42
CA ARG A 164 16.06 -7.04 15.42
C ARG A 164 17.58 -7.05 15.39
N SER A 165 18.19 -7.02 14.22
CA SER A 165 19.64 -6.97 14.07
C SER A 165 20.28 -5.67 14.60
N LYS A 166 19.50 -4.58 14.61
CA LYS A 166 19.93 -3.24 15.06
C LYS A 166 19.36 -2.83 16.43
N ALA A 167 18.55 -3.67 17.06
CA ALA A 167 17.73 -3.35 18.23
C ALA A 167 18.49 -2.94 19.51
N ALA A 168 19.78 -2.75 19.43
CA ALA A 168 20.57 -2.23 20.55
C ALA A 168 20.45 -0.71 20.75
N SER A 169 19.74 0.05 19.89
CA SER A 169 19.98 1.48 19.91
C SER A 169 18.81 2.47 20.03
N HIS A 170 17.56 2.23 19.62
CA HIS A 170 16.56 3.33 19.67
C HIS A 170 15.10 2.86 19.61
N GLY A 171 14.27 3.35 20.50
CA GLY A 171 12.81 3.43 20.44
C GLY A 171 11.99 2.11 20.38
N SER A 172 10.70 2.14 20.74
CA SER A 172 9.79 1.00 20.58
C SER A 172 9.10 1.01 19.21
N ILE A 173 9.17 -0.11 18.50
CA ILE A 173 8.43 -0.31 17.24
C ILE A 173 7.31 -1.29 17.53
N ARG A 174 6.05 -0.88 17.27
CA ARG A 174 4.89 -1.77 17.28
C ARG A 174 4.45 -2.00 15.83
N ILE A 175 4.31 -3.27 15.47
CA ILE A 175 3.85 -3.65 14.14
C ILE A 175 2.45 -4.22 14.29
N PHE A 176 1.46 -3.47 13.81
CA PHE A 176 0.06 -3.90 13.78
C PHE A 176 -0.35 -4.22 12.36
N ARG A 177 -1.32 -5.12 12.26
CA ARG A 177 -1.91 -5.49 11.00
C ARG A 177 -3.43 -5.60 11.14
N LYS A 178 -4.12 -4.99 10.22
CA LYS A 178 -5.56 -5.10 10.05
C LYS A 178 -5.85 -6.00 8.87
#